data_3ef55f8650dbb6f57fdc975a79bbb924
#
_entry.id   3ef55f8650dbb6f57fdc975a79bbb924
#
_cell.length_a   1.000
_cell.length_b   1.000
_cell.length_c   1.000
_cell.angle_alpha   90.00
_cell.angle_beta   90.00
_cell.angle_gamma   90.00
#
_symmetry.space_group_name_H-M   'P 1'
#
loop_
_entity.id
_entity.type
_entity.pdbx_description
1 polymer ?
#
loop_
_entity_poly.entity_id
_entity_poly.type
_entity_poly.pdbx_seq_one_letter_code
_entity_poly.pdbx_strand_id
1 'polypeptide(L)'
;LSVCTIFARKMVRYCIITLMVWLSLASGKAQTTDVRCLDFMGVPIEGAVDSFLVRIQEKNFTPWGDSGDGEDYYFRGNFYGIRAKLMVSADKDTKRVESMYFTVGPYRTKEMMNRNTAYFLRKLSQDYGNYTTRNGSYYFFNDYGNVKVSITKNNDGASDINIFFQPTTPFYKDAVLLGLKGNVQEVMTTNPVSENAMERFARDGKMENPDIMERIYNEYGYLTKAKMLERNGTSSISYEYDDRNRLVRRTLTNEKAAITYVNEYIYNEKNEILNESQKVYNEQKECLMSVNMRNEYTAHDDDGNWTRNQLNIVYWEKDAQSQSTNVVQTRKIRYWDE
;
A
#
# COMPACT_ATOMS: atom_id res chain seq x y z
N LEU A 1 18.00 -51.91 30.72
CA LEU A 1 17.12 -50.73 30.59
C LEU A 1 17.82 -49.45 30.10
N SER A 2 19.06 -49.48 29.60
CA SER A 2 19.79 -48.24 29.32
C SER A 2 20.07 -47.95 27.84
N VAL A 3 19.95 -48.89 26.92
CA VAL A 3 20.28 -48.68 25.50
C VAL A 3 19.07 -48.18 24.67
N CYS A 4 17.87 -48.62 24.97
CA CYS A 4 16.65 -48.18 24.30
C CYS A 4 16.32 -46.70 24.57
N THR A 5 16.63 -46.18 25.76
CA THR A 5 16.31 -44.78 26.14
C THR A 5 17.26 -43.79 25.46
N ILE A 6 18.50 -44.19 25.16
CA ILE A 6 19.49 -43.36 24.48
C ILE A 6 19.18 -43.27 22.97
N PHE A 7 18.68 -44.37 22.36
CA PHE A 7 18.27 -44.37 20.95
C PHE A 7 17.01 -43.52 20.72
N ALA A 8 16.01 -43.59 21.60
CA ALA A 8 14.81 -42.78 21.52
C ALA A 8 15.11 -41.27 21.66
N ARG A 9 16.02 -40.88 22.58
CA ARG A 9 16.42 -39.47 22.72
C ARG A 9 17.22 -38.93 21.53
N LYS A 10 18.03 -39.76 20.86
CA LYS A 10 18.70 -39.34 19.61
C LYS A 10 17.75 -39.23 18.45
N MET A 11 16.81 -40.15 18.25
CA MET A 11 15.80 -40.06 17.20
C MET A 11 14.89 -38.82 17.35
N VAL A 12 14.44 -38.48 18.57
CA VAL A 12 13.65 -37.26 18.83
C VAL A 12 14.45 -36.01 18.52
N ARG A 13 15.75 -35.94 18.83
CA ARG A 13 16.60 -34.80 18.44
C ARG A 13 16.75 -34.66 16.91
N TYR A 14 16.94 -35.77 16.18
CA TYR A 14 17.02 -35.72 14.71
C TYR A 14 15.69 -35.35 14.08
N CYS A 15 14.54 -35.81 14.60
CA CYS A 15 13.23 -35.38 14.13
C CYS A 15 12.95 -33.91 14.40
N ILE A 16 13.38 -33.35 15.55
CA ILE A 16 13.22 -31.92 15.86
C ILE A 16 14.12 -31.06 14.97
N ILE A 17 15.37 -31.48 14.71
CA ILE A 17 16.28 -30.75 13.82
C ILE A 17 15.81 -30.80 12.37
N THR A 18 15.33 -31.93 11.87
CA THR A 18 14.72 -32.04 10.52
C THR A 18 13.43 -31.24 10.43
N LEU A 19 12.59 -31.21 11.46
CA LEU A 19 11.37 -30.40 11.48
C LEU A 19 11.69 -28.90 11.50
N MET A 20 12.73 -28.46 12.24
CA MET A 20 13.18 -27.06 12.22
C MET A 20 13.81 -26.67 10.88
N VAL A 21 14.54 -27.54 10.22
CA VAL A 21 15.09 -27.30 8.87
C VAL A 21 13.96 -27.26 7.83
N TRP A 22 12.91 -28.09 7.96
CA TRP A 22 11.73 -28.03 7.10
C TRP A 22 10.87 -26.77 7.36
N LEU A 23 10.75 -26.31 8.60
CA LEU A 23 10.08 -25.05 8.94
C LEU A 23 10.86 -23.82 8.45
N SER A 24 12.21 -23.87 8.43
CA SER A 24 13.02 -22.79 7.87
C SER A 24 13.05 -22.78 6.33
N LEU A 25 12.85 -23.94 5.67
CA LEU A 25 12.68 -24.02 4.22
C LEU A 25 11.25 -23.72 3.74
N ALA A 26 10.24 -23.84 4.61
CA ALA A 26 8.87 -23.45 4.31
C ALA A 26 8.62 -21.94 4.46
N SER A 27 9.50 -21.20 5.15
CA SER A 27 9.44 -19.73 5.25
C SER A 27 10.06 -18.98 4.05
N GLY A 28 10.49 -19.69 3.02
CA GLY A 28 11.01 -19.13 1.77
C GLY A 28 10.00 -18.97 0.63
N LYS A 29 8.67 -19.02 0.89
CA LYS A 29 7.71 -18.39 -0.01
C LYS A 29 7.90 -16.90 0.14
N ALA A 30 8.50 -16.28 -0.89
CA ALA A 30 8.42 -14.85 -1.07
C ALA A 30 6.98 -14.44 -0.74
N GLN A 31 6.81 -13.67 0.34
CA GLN A 31 5.58 -12.95 0.57
C GLN A 31 5.35 -12.17 -0.71
N THR A 32 4.34 -12.55 -1.48
CA THR A 32 3.76 -11.64 -2.45
C THR A 32 3.17 -10.54 -1.57
N THR A 33 3.98 -9.53 -1.28
CA THR A 33 3.47 -8.25 -0.83
C THR A 33 2.42 -7.89 -1.86
N ASP A 34 1.21 -7.68 -1.39
CA ASP A 34 0.12 -7.18 -2.23
C ASP A 34 0.58 -5.79 -2.67
N VAL A 35 1.30 -5.74 -3.81
CA VAL A 35 1.95 -4.51 -4.31
C VAL A 35 0.83 -3.59 -4.70
N ARG A 36 0.59 -2.57 -3.87
CA ARG A 36 -0.45 -1.54 -4.08
C ARG A 36 0.12 -0.27 -4.70
N CYS A 37 1.24 -0.38 -5.41
CA CYS A 37 1.88 0.72 -6.11
C CYS A 37 2.67 0.19 -7.30
N LEU A 38 3.01 1.09 -8.22
CA LEU A 38 3.94 0.77 -9.29
C LEU A 38 5.30 0.42 -8.68
N ASP A 39 5.88 -0.72 -9.05
CA ASP A 39 7.20 -1.13 -8.58
C ASP A 39 8.24 -1.11 -9.69
N PHE A 40 9.50 -1.02 -9.32
CA PHE A 40 10.65 -1.19 -10.17
C PHE A 40 11.52 -2.34 -9.67
N MET A 41 11.57 -3.45 -10.40
CA MET A 41 12.34 -4.64 -10.01
C MET A 41 12.04 -5.11 -8.58
N GLY A 42 10.77 -5.06 -8.17
CA GLY A 42 10.30 -5.39 -6.82
C GLY A 42 10.60 -4.31 -5.78
N VAL A 43 10.99 -3.10 -6.17
CA VAL A 43 11.09 -1.93 -5.30
C VAL A 43 9.88 -1.05 -5.55
N PRO A 44 8.95 -0.91 -4.59
CA PRO A 44 7.83 0.01 -4.69
C PRO A 44 8.29 1.45 -4.93
N ILE A 45 7.72 2.11 -5.96
CA ILE A 45 8.02 3.51 -6.27
C ILE A 45 7.09 4.37 -5.42
N GLU A 46 7.40 4.44 -4.13
CA GLU A 46 6.62 5.20 -3.14
C GLU A 46 7.45 5.52 -1.89
N GLY A 47 6.88 6.37 -1.04
CA GLY A 47 7.42 6.71 0.27
C GLY A 47 8.45 7.83 0.26
N ALA A 48 9.12 8.01 1.38
CA ALA A 48 10.17 9.03 1.53
C ALA A 48 11.34 8.76 0.60
N VAL A 49 11.84 9.80 -0.05
CA VAL A 49 12.92 9.68 -1.05
C VAL A 49 14.16 9.05 -0.46
N ASP A 50 14.58 9.42 0.76
CA ASP A 50 15.79 8.88 1.38
C ASP A 50 15.73 7.35 1.52
N SER A 51 14.61 6.82 2.02
CA SER A 51 14.39 5.38 2.13
C SER A 51 14.33 4.69 0.77
N PHE A 52 13.74 5.35 -0.24
CA PHE A 52 13.68 4.83 -1.59
C PHE A 52 15.06 4.75 -2.24
N LEU A 53 15.90 5.77 -2.08
CA LEU A 53 17.26 5.81 -2.62
C LEU A 53 18.14 4.69 -2.06
N VAL A 54 17.98 4.32 -0.78
CA VAL A 54 18.65 3.15 -0.19
C VAL A 54 18.23 1.87 -0.91
N ARG A 55 16.92 1.65 -1.12
CA ARG A 55 16.40 0.47 -1.84
C ARG A 55 16.89 0.38 -3.30
N ILE A 56 17.05 1.54 -3.98
CA ILE A 56 17.62 1.60 -5.34
C ILE A 56 19.10 1.21 -5.34
N GLN A 57 19.87 1.62 -4.33
CA GLN A 57 21.28 1.23 -4.20
C GLN A 57 21.43 -0.29 -3.99
N GLU A 58 20.52 -0.94 -3.27
CA GLU A 58 20.48 -2.40 -3.13
C GLU A 58 20.24 -3.12 -4.47
N LYS A 59 19.68 -2.44 -5.49
CA LYS A 59 19.56 -2.93 -6.87
C LYS A 59 20.79 -2.63 -7.74
N ASN A 60 21.94 -2.31 -7.12
CA ASN A 60 23.21 -2.02 -7.77
C ASN A 60 23.19 -0.72 -8.63
N PHE A 61 22.39 0.27 -8.24
CA PHE A 61 22.50 1.62 -8.76
C PHE A 61 23.39 2.46 -7.85
N THR A 62 24.42 3.09 -8.44
CA THR A 62 25.40 3.91 -7.72
C THR A 62 25.07 5.39 -7.90
N PRO A 63 24.92 6.18 -6.82
CA PRO A 63 24.73 7.62 -6.90
C PRO A 63 25.85 8.31 -7.66
N TRP A 64 25.56 9.38 -8.43
CA TRP A 64 26.54 10.19 -9.11
C TRP A 64 26.26 11.69 -9.09
N GLY A 65 25.17 12.12 -8.45
CA GLY A 65 24.80 13.51 -8.25
C GLY A 65 23.35 13.69 -7.86
N ASP A 66 23.00 14.94 -7.62
CA ASP A 66 21.64 15.44 -7.41
C ASP A 66 21.49 16.82 -8.05
N SER A 67 20.28 17.38 -8.08
CA SER A 67 19.99 18.71 -8.61
C SER A 67 20.39 19.85 -7.66
N GLY A 68 20.77 19.53 -6.42
CA GLY A 68 21.10 20.50 -5.38
C GLY A 68 19.90 21.17 -4.70
N ASP A 69 18.68 21.02 -5.23
CA ASP A 69 17.41 21.50 -4.65
C ASP A 69 16.64 20.39 -3.91
N GLY A 70 17.13 19.15 -4.02
CA GLY A 70 16.54 17.97 -3.42
C GLY A 70 15.27 17.47 -4.13
N GLU A 71 15.14 17.80 -5.42
CA GLU A 71 14.04 17.31 -6.27
C GLU A 71 14.48 16.11 -7.11
N ASP A 72 15.71 16.14 -7.69
CA ASP A 72 16.21 15.10 -8.57
C ASP A 72 17.51 14.48 -8.06
N TYR A 73 17.58 13.16 -8.09
CA TYR A 73 18.71 12.33 -7.67
C TYR A 73 19.17 11.44 -8.83
N TYR A 74 20.46 11.47 -9.14
CA TYR A 74 21.02 10.77 -10.30
C TYR A 74 21.83 9.55 -9.90
N PHE A 75 21.59 8.45 -10.64
CA PHE A 75 22.26 7.17 -10.44
C PHE A 75 22.78 6.60 -11.76
N ARG A 76 23.72 5.68 -11.66
CA ARG A 76 24.16 4.81 -12.75
C ARG A 76 24.09 3.37 -12.32
N GLY A 77 23.61 2.49 -13.21
CA GLY A 77 23.48 1.08 -12.92
C GLY A 77 23.15 0.27 -14.16
N ASN A 78 22.66 -0.94 -13.94
CA ASN A 78 22.20 -1.82 -15.01
C ASN A 78 20.68 -2.02 -14.92
N PHE A 79 20.00 -1.66 -16.00
CA PHE A 79 18.58 -1.90 -16.16
C PHE A 79 18.38 -3.06 -17.12
N TYR A 80 17.84 -4.19 -16.62
CA TYR A 80 17.77 -5.46 -17.34
C TYR A 80 19.10 -5.88 -17.99
N GLY A 81 20.23 -5.66 -17.30
CA GLY A 81 21.56 -6.02 -17.79
C GLY A 81 22.20 -5.02 -18.77
N ILE A 82 21.52 -3.92 -19.11
CA ILE A 82 22.05 -2.85 -19.96
C ILE A 82 22.38 -1.63 -19.11
N ARG A 83 23.56 -1.04 -19.33
CA ARG A 83 23.99 0.16 -18.61
C ARG A 83 23.03 1.32 -18.85
N ALA A 84 22.55 1.92 -17.76
CA ALA A 84 21.58 3.01 -17.79
C ALA A 84 21.97 4.12 -16.82
N LYS A 85 21.50 5.34 -17.12
CA LYS A 85 21.40 6.45 -16.17
C LYS A 85 19.98 6.43 -15.62
N LEU A 86 19.83 6.65 -14.34
CA LEU A 86 18.57 6.77 -13.65
C LEU A 86 18.48 8.15 -12.99
N MET A 87 17.36 8.81 -13.15
CA MET A 87 16.93 9.97 -12.37
C MET A 87 15.72 9.54 -11.53
N VAL A 88 15.76 9.84 -10.26
CA VAL A 88 14.63 9.70 -9.33
C VAL A 88 14.17 11.11 -9.00
N SER A 89 12.91 11.42 -9.28
CA SER A 89 12.30 12.70 -8.94
C SER A 89 11.49 12.59 -7.67
N ALA A 90 11.58 13.59 -6.81
CA ALA A 90 10.85 13.69 -5.56
C ALA A 90 10.11 15.03 -5.48
N ASP A 91 8.95 15.01 -4.84
CA ASP A 91 8.22 16.22 -4.50
C ASP A 91 9.03 17.09 -3.52
N LYS A 92 9.14 18.37 -3.82
CA LYS A 92 9.97 19.31 -3.08
C LYS A 92 9.53 19.49 -1.63
N ASP A 93 8.24 19.54 -1.40
CA ASP A 93 7.67 19.89 -0.10
C ASP A 93 7.52 18.65 0.80
N THR A 94 7.05 17.53 0.23
CA THR A 94 6.81 16.30 0.97
C THR A 94 8.01 15.37 1.04
N LYS A 95 9.04 15.60 0.19
CA LYS A 95 10.22 14.72 0.04
C LYS A 95 9.84 13.28 -0.28
N ARG A 96 8.78 13.07 -1.07
CA ARG A 96 8.29 11.76 -1.50
C ARG A 96 8.63 11.52 -2.95
N VAL A 97 8.90 10.26 -3.29
CA VAL A 97 9.20 9.85 -4.68
C VAL A 97 7.96 10.06 -5.54
N GLU A 98 8.16 10.75 -6.67
CA GLU A 98 7.11 10.99 -7.68
C GLU A 98 7.29 10.14 -8.92
N SER A 99 8.52 9.96 -9.39
CA SER A 99 8.79 9.26 -10.64
C SER A 99 10.22 8.77 -10.76
N MET A 100 10.43 7.89 -11.74
CA MET A 100 11.77 7.44 -12.13
C MET A 100 11.92 7.58 -13.65
N TYR A 101 13.09 8.00 -14.09
CA TYR A 101 13.41 8.20 -15.49
C TYR A 101 14.74 7.54 -15.84
N PHE A 102 14.70 6.56 -16.74
CA PHE A 102 15.88 5.88 -17.25
C PHE A 102 16.26 6.40 -18.63
N THR A 103 17.56 6.62 -18.85
CA THR A 103 18.13 6.90 -20.16
C THR A 103 19.15 5.82 -20.49
N VAL A 104 18.95 5.16 -21.62
CA VAL A 104 19.81 4.11 -22.14
C VAL A 104 20.30 4.48 -23.55
N GLY A 105 21.58 4.45 -23.74
CA GLY A 105 22.22 4.92 -24.97
C GLY A 105 23.50 5.71 -24.65
N PRO A 106 23.99 6.53 -25.58
CA PRO A 106 23.45 6.82 -26.92
C PRO A 106 23.70 5.68 -27.94
N TYR A 107 22.74 5.46 -28.81
CA TYR A 107 22.83 4.52 -29.94
C TYR A 107 23.07 5.27 -31.26
N ARG A 108 24.16 4.97 -31.95
CA ARG A 108 24.53 5.64 -33.21
C ARG A 108 23.89 5.02 -34.44
N THR A 109 23.39 3.79 -34.34
CA THR A 109 22.73 3.12 -35.47
C THR A 109 21.27 2.80 -35.15
N LYS A 110 20.41 2.96 -36.12
CA LYS A 110 18.97 2.62 -36.02
C LYS A 110 18.75 1.14 -35.70
N GLU A 111 19.63 0.27 -36.21
CA GLU A 111 19.54 -1.16 -35.93
C GLU A 111 19.77 -1.51 -34.49
N MET A 112 20.85 -0.95 -33.87
CA MET A 112 21.12 -1.14 -32.42
C MET A 112 20.00 -0.58 -31.56
N MET A 113 19.50 0.61 -31.89
CA MET A 113 18.39 1.24 -31.20
C MET A 113 17.14 0.35 -31.26
N ASN A 114 16.73 -0.08 -32.45
CA ASN A 114 15.54 -0.93 -32.62
C ASN A 114 15.65 -2.27 -31.85
N ARG A 115 16.84 -2.91 -31.92
CA ARG A 115 17.09 -4.17 -31.18
C ARG A 115 16.96 -3.97 -29.68
N ASN A 116 17.52 -2.91 -29.12
CA ASN A 116 17.44 -2.65 -27.68
C ASN A 116 16.03 -2.18 -27.26
N THR A 117 15.34 -1.40 -28.10
CA THR A 117 13.93 -1.06 -27.86
C THR A 117 13.07 -2.33 -27.77
N ALA A 118 13.19 -3.24 -28.75
CA ALA A 118 12.45 -4.50 -28.75
C ALA A 118 12.81 -5.37 -27.51
N TYR A 119 14.07 -5.34 -27.09
CA TYR A 119 14.51 -6.03 -25.87
C TYR A 119 13.81 -5.48 -24.62
N PHE A 120 13.79 -4.15 -24.42
CA PHE A 120 13.12 -3.52 -23.29
C PHE A 120 11.62 -3.74 -23.32
N LEU A 121 10.97 -3.58 -24.47
CA LEU A 121 9.54 -3.84 -24.61
C LEU A 121 9.17 -5.27 -24.18
N ARG A 122 9.97 -6.26 -24.59
CA ARG A 122 9.76 -7.65 -24.18
C ARG A 122 9.95 -7.84 -22.67
N LYS A 123 10.98 -7.21 -22.06
CA LYS A 123 11.22 -7.30 -20.61
C LYS A 123 10.12 -6.63 -19.81
N LEU A 124 9.75 -5.42 -20.20
CA LEU A 124 8.67 -4.68 -19.56
C LEU A 124 7.31 -5.38 -19.72
N SER A 125 7.06 -6.05 -20.86
CA SER A 125 5.84 -6.85 -21.04
C SER A 125 5.76 -8.05 -20.09
N GLN A 126 6.89 -8.60 -19.66
CA GLN A 126 6.94 -9.67 -18.66
C GLN A 126 6.51 -9.17 -17.27
N ASP A 127 6.86 -7.93 -16.94
CA ASP A 127 6.64 -7.34 -15.60
C ASP A 127 5.33 -6.53 -15.53
N TYR A 128 4.94 -5.82 -16.62
CA TYR A 128 3.82 -4.86 -16.62
C TYR A 128 2.70 -5.21 -17.63
N GLY A 129 2.78 -6.35 -18.31
CA GLY A 129 1.76 -6.79 -19.25
C GLY A 129 1.89 -6.19 -20.64
N ASN A 130 0.77 -6.12 -21.38
CA ASN A 130 0.77 -5.63 -22.75
C ASN A 130 0.88 -4.11 -22.82
N TYR A 131 1.57 -3.61 -23.86
CA TYR A 131 1.67 -2.18 -24.13
C TYR A 131 0.73 -1.73 -25.25
N THR A 132 0.40 -0.45 -25.24
CA THR A 132 -0.24 0.26 -26.34
C THR A 132 0.74 1.25 -26.96
N THR A 133 0.52 1.61 -28.23
CA THR A 133 1.37 2.59 -28.93
C THR A 133 0.58 3.87 -29.19
N ARG A 134 1.12 5.01 -28.72
CA ARG A 134 0.54 6.34 -28.97
C ARG A 134 1.66 7.32 -29.30
N ASN A 135 1.52 8.10 -30.38
CA ASN A 135 2.46 9.14 -30.79
C ASN A 135 3.94 8.69 -30.81
N GLY A 136 4.22 7.48 -31.31
CA GLY A 136 5.58 6.92 -31.39
C GLY A 136 6.20 6.49 -30.07
N SER A 137 5.45 6.49 -28.97
CA SER A 137 5.82 5.95 -27.67
C SER A 137 5.01 4.72 -27.32
N TYR A 138 5.55 3.87 -26.45
CA TYR A 138 4.92 2.65 -25.97
C TYR A 138 4.53 2.86 -24.50
N TYR A 139 3.32 2.46 -24.11
CA TYR A 139 2.76 2.65 -22.78
C TYR A 139 2.29 1.32 -22.20
N PHE A 140 2.77 0.99 -21.03
CA PHE A 140 2.28 -0.09 -20.17
C PHE A 140 1.43 0.54 -19.10
N PHE A 141 0.17 0.17 -19.00
CA PHE A 141 -0.75 0.67 -17.99
C PHE A 141 -1.09 -0.46 -17.01
N ASN A 142 -1.11 -0.16 -15.74
CA ASN A 142 -1.69 -0.99 -14.70
C ASN A 142 -2.41 -0.10 -13.67
N ASP A 143 -3.06 -0.72 -12.69
CA ASP A 143 -3.87 -0.03 -11.68
C ASP A 143 -3.07 0.95 -10.80
N TYR A 144 -1.74 0.93 -10.88
CA TYR A 144 -0.83 1.68 -9.99
C TYR A 144 0.01 2.73 -10.71
N GLY A 145 -0.12 2.81 -12.02
CA GLY A 145 0.63 3.78 -12.80
C GLY A 145 0.89 3.35 -14.23
N ASN A 146 1.82 4.04 -14.87
CA ASN A 146 2.23 3.73 -16.21
C ASN A 146 3.75 3.69 -16.36
N VAL A 147 4.21 2.86 -17.32
CA VAL A 147 5.58 2.85 -17.78
C VAL A 147 5.60 3.25 -19.26
N LYS A 148 6.24 4.37 -19.56
CA LYS A 148 6.35 4.89 -20.92
C LYS A 148 7.74 4.62 -21.48
N VAL A 149 7.83 4.05 -22.68
CA VAL A 149 9.08 3.92 -23.45
C VAL A 149 9.01 4.84 -24.65
N SER A 150 10.01 5.70 -24.80
CA SER A 150 10.13 6.64 -25.91
C SER A 150 11.56 6.69 -26.45
N ILE A 151 11.73 7.20 -27.66
CA ILE A 151 13.02 7.36 -28.30
C ILE A 151 13.24 8.85 -28.56
N THR A 152 14.36 9.38 -28.08
CA THR A 152 14.76 10.77 -28.33
C THR A 152 16.00 10.80 -29.21
N LYS A 153 15.99 11.62 -30.25
CA LYS A 153 17.13 11.85 -31.11
C LYS A 153 17.95 13.02 -30.57
N ASN A 154 19.24 12.79 -30.38
CA ASN A 154 20.18 13.78 -29.87
C ASN A 154 20.67 14.71 -30.97
N ASN A 155 21.26 15.84 -30.60
CA ASN A 155 21.81 16.83 -31.54
C ASN A 155 22.97 16.27 -32.39
N ASP A 156 23.69 15.26 -31.91
CA ASP A 156 24.80 14.59 -32.62
C ASP A 156 24.31 13.46 -33.55
N GLY A 157 22.98 13.28 -33.67
CA GLY A 157 22.35 12.28 -34.52
C GLY A 157 22.19 10.90 -33.86
N ALA A 158 22.77 10.68 -32.69
CA ALA A 158 22.50 9.47 -31.90
C ALA A 158 21.10 9.49 -31.30
N SER A 159 20.65 8.34 -30.80
CA SER A 159 19.33 8.22 -30.16
C SER A 159 19.44 7.57 -28.81
N ASP A 160 18.64 8.06 -27.85
CA ASP A 160 18.48 7.46 -26.55
C ASP A 160 17.10 6.78 -26.42
N ILE A 161 17.05 5.67 -25.70
CA ILE A 161 15.81 5.04 -25.26
C ILE A 161 15.54 5.56 -23.85
N ASN A 162 14.38 6.17 -23.68
CA ASN A 162 13.94 6.72 -22.41
C ASN A 162 12.79 5.88 -21.87
N ILE A 163 12.87 5.52 -20.58
CA ILE A 163 11.87 4.71 -19.91
C ILE A 163 11.46 5.46 -18.65
N PHE A 164 10.20 5.86 -18.59
CA PHE A 164 9.62 6.68 -17.53
C PHE A 164 8.60 5.88 -16.75
N PHE A 165 8.78 5.80 -15.46
CA PHE A 165 7.87 5.21 -14.49
C PHE A 165 7.13 6.32 -13.77
N GLN A 166 5.82 6.34 -13.90
CA GLN A 166 4.96 7.33 -13.28
C GLN A 166 3.88 6.63 -12.46
N PRO A 167 4.05 6.57 -11.13
CA PRO A 167 2.99 6.10 -10.24
C PRO A 167 1.78 7.02 -10.31
N THR A 168 0.58 6.43 -10.25
CA THR A 168 -0.70 7.16 -10.12
C THR A 168 -1.32 6.99 -8.74
N THR A 169 -0.72 6.14 -7.90
CA THR A 169 -1.18 5.97 -6.51
C THR A 169 -0.93 7.24 -5.70
N PRO A 170 -1.93 7.70 -4.94
CA PRO A 170 -1.79 8.88 -4.11
C PRO A 170 -0.73 8.68 -3.02
N PHE A 171 -0.05 9.77 -2.62
CA PHE A 171 0.96 9.73 -1.55
C PHE A 171 0.38 9.27 -0.22
N TYR A 172 -0.76 9.82 0.17
CA TYR A 172 -1.43 9.47 1.41
C TYR A 172 -2.39 8.31 1.17
N LYS A 173 -2.43 7.41 2.11
CA LYS A 173 -3.22 6.17 2.01
C LYS A 173 -4.47 6.23 2.91
N ASP A 174 -5.06 7.41 3.11
CA ASP A 174 -6.21 7.57 4.03
C ASP A 174 -7.43 6.74 3.61
N ALA A 175 -7.60 6.46 2.31
CA ALA A 175 -8.66 5.59 1.80
C ALA A 175 -8.61 4.15 2.40
N VAL A 176 -7.42 3.67 2.78
CA VAL A 176 -7.22 2.37 3.44
C VAL A 176 -7.92 2.30 4.80
N LEU A 177 -8.09 3.44 5.50
CA LEU A 177 -8.83 3.50 6.77
C LEU A 177 -10.30 3.07 6.61
N LEU A 178 -10.84 3.17 5.40
CA LEU A 178 -12.20 2.76 5.04
C LEU A 178 -12.22 1.43 4.25
N GLY A 179 -11.07 0.76 4.11
CA GLY A 179 -10.93 -0.46 3.32
C GLY A 179 -11.11 -0.23 1.82
N LEU A 180 -10.82 0.99 1.31
CA LEU A 180 -10.94 1.35 -0.09
C LEU A 180 -9.61 1.15 -0.83
N LYS A 181 -9.72 0.83 -2.12
CA LYS A 181 -8.63 0.63 -3.08
C LYS A 181 -8.73 1.67 -4.19
N GLY A 182 -7.62 1.91 -4.88
CA GLY A 182 -7.57 2.82 -6.02
C GLY A 182 -7.51 4.31 -5.63
N ASN A 183 -7.58 5.15 -6.64
CA ASN A 183 -7.47 6.61 -6.49
C ASN A 183 -8.86 7.23 -6.23
N VAL A 184 -9.39 7.00 -5.03
CA VAL A 184 -10.73 7.41 -4.64
C VAL A 184 -10.80 8.93 -4.46
N GLN A 185 -11.82 9.57 -5.06
CA GLN A 185 -12.18 10.97 -4.86
C GLN A 185 -13.23 11.12 -3.76
N GLU A 186 -14.26 10.28 -3.76
CA GLU A 186 -15.39 10.39 -2.84
C GLU A 186 -16.01 9.01 -2.60
N VAL A 187 -16.41 8.75 -1.39
CA VAL A 187 -17.25 7.58 -1.05
C VAL A 187 -18.45 8.03 -0.24
N MET A 188 -19.63 7.60 -0.64
CA MET A 188 -20.86 7.75 0.12
C MET A 188 -21.32 6.38 0.60
N THR A 189 -21.33 6.17 1.92
CA THR A 189 -21.85 4.96 2.55
C THR A 189 -23.23 5.22 3.10
N THR A 190 -24.22 4.50 2.62
CA THR A 190 -25.59 4.54 3.12
C THR A 190 -25.76 3.45 4.19
N ASN A 191 -26.18 3.88 5.37
CA ASN A 191 -26.44 2.99 6.50
C ASN A 191 -27.86 3.23 7.02
N PRO A 192 -28.78 2.23 6.96
CA PRO A 192 -30.17 2.41 7.37
C PRO A 192 -30.38 2.60 8.88
N VAL A 193 -29.36 2.36 9.70
CA VAL A 193 -29.43 2.52 11.17
C VAL A 193 -28.66 3.71 11.71
N SER A 194 -27.94 4.43 10.84
CA SER A 194 -27.20 5.65 11.20
C SER A 194 -27.28 6.67 10.05
N GLU A 195 -26.73 7.86 10.26
CA GLU A 195 -26.60 8.85 9.20
C GLU A 195 -25.72 8.33 8.07
N ASN A 196 -26.01 8.73 6.84
CA ASN A 196 -25.17 8.45 5.69
C ASN A 196 -23.83 9.17 5.89
N ALA A 197 -22.73 8.44 5.68
CA ALA A 197 -21.40 8.99 5.76
C ALA A 197 -20.90 9.33 4.33
N MET A 198 -20.35 10.52 4.16
CA MET A 198 -19.67 10.95 2.94
C MET A 198 -18.24 11.34 3.30
N GLU A 199 -17.28 10.68 2.69
CA GLU A 199 -15.87 11.00 2.84
C GLU A 199 -15.26 11.40 1.49
N ARG A 200 -14.41 12.41 1.50
CA ARG A 200 -13.71 12.91 0.33
C ARG A 200 -12.21 12.83 0.52
N PHE A 201 -11.51 12.67 -0.60
CA PHE A 201 -10.06 12.58 -0.62
C PHE A 201 -9.53 13.56 -1.65
N ALA A 202 -8.48 14.28 -1.30
CA ALA A 202 -7.71 15.10 -2.23
C ALA A 202 -6.94 14.22 -3.23
N ARG A 203 -6.42 14.80 -4.30
CA ARG A 203 -5.64 14.06 -5.30
C ARG A 203 -4.39 13.38 -4.73
N ASP A 204 -3.80 13.93 -3.67
CA ASP A 204 -2.69 13.33 -2.93
C ASP A 204 -3.10 12.18 -2.00
N GLY A 205 -4.40 11.82 -1.96
CA GLY A 205 -4.98 10.74 -1.18
C GLY A 205 -5.32 11.07 0.26
N LYS A 206 -5.09 12.31 0.69
CA LYS A 206 -5.44 12.77 2.03
C LYS A 206 -6.96 12.93 2.19
N MET A 207 -7.53 12.37 3.25
CA MET A 207 -8.95 12.55 3.57
C MET A 207 -9.24 14.03 3.91
N GLU A 208 -10.25 14.61 3.27
CA GLU A 208 -10.71 15.99 3.47
C GLU A 208 -11.70 16.09 4.65
N ASN A 209 -11.24 15.69 5.84
CA ASN A 209 -12.02 15.81 7.07
C ASN A 209 -11.39 16.87 7.98
N PRO A 210 -12.06 18.04 8.17
CA PRO A 210 -11.53 19.14 8.97
C PRO A 210 -11.42 18.82 10.48
N ASP A 211 -12.18 17.83 10.96
CA ASP A 211 -12.16 17.44 12.36
C ASP A 211 -10.91 16.58 12.67
N ILE A 212 -10.21 16.06 11.68
CA ILE A 212 -8.98 15.29 11.84
C ILE A 212 -7.77 16.21 11.66
N MET A 213 -7.10 16.51 12.78
CA MET A 213 -5.98 17.44 12.88
C MET A 213 -4.68 16.72 13.28
N GLU A 214 -3.55 17.43 13.24
CA GLU A 214 -2.23 16.96 13.70
C GLU A 214 -1.89 15.57 13.20
N ARG A 215 -2.09 15.33 11.89
CA ARG A 215 -1.89 14.03 11.24
C ARG A 215 -0.41 13.70 11.14
N ILE A 216 -0.04 12.50 11.59
CA ILE A 216 1.32 11.95 11.49
C ILE A 216 1.25 10.69 10.64
N TYR A 217 1.99 10.70 9.54
CA TYR A 217 2.08 9.59 8.60
C TYR A 217 3.42 8.87 8.73
N ASN A 218 3.44 7.57 8.42
CA ASN A 218 4.69 6.86 8.24
C ASN A 218 5.31 7.19 6.86
N GLU A 219 6.50 6.66 6.60
CA GLU A 219 7.24 6.88 5.32
C GLU A 219 6.47 6.41 4.08
N TYR A 220 5.52 5.47 4.22
CA TYR A 220 4.69 4.94 3.13
C TYR A 220 3.36 5.68 2.94
N GLY A 221 3.09 6.73 3.71
CA GLY A 221 1.88 7.54 3.60
C GLY A 221 0.67 7.02 4.36
N TYR A 222 0.83 6.03 5.23
CA TYR A 222 -0.23 5.55 6.11
C TYR A 222 -0.32 6.43 7.36
N LEU A 223 -1.54 6.86 7.70
CA LEU A 223 -1.80 7.66 8.90
C LEU A 223 -1.57 6.80 10.14
N THR A 224 -0.65 7.22 11.01
CA THR A 224 -0.31 6.48 12.25
C THR A 224 -0.89 7.13 13.49
N LYS A 225 -1.00 8.47 13.49
CA LYS A 225 -1.59 9.22 14.59
C LYS A 225 -2.32 10.45 14.07
N ALA A 226 -3.35 10.87 14.80
CA ALA A 226 -4.05 12.13 14.56
C ALA A 226 -4.70 12.61 15.85
N LYS A 227 -5.21 13.84 15.83
CA LYS A 227 -6.19 14.32 16.78
C LYS A 227 -7.53 14.53 16.09
N MET A 228 -8.62 14.24 16.75
CA MET A 228 -9.97 14.47 16.27
C MET A 228 -10.67 15.47 17.15
N LEU A 229 -11.24 16.50 16.52
CA LEU A 229 -12.10 17.46 17.21
C LEU A 229 -13.48 16.83 17.41
N GLU A 230 -13.96 16.81 18.63
CA GLU A 230 -15.30 16.33 19.00
C GLU A 230 -16.08 17.44 19.72
N ARG A 231 -17.41 17.29 19.82
CA ARG A 231 -18.26 18.27 20.51
C ARG A 231 -17.79 18.59 21.94
N ASN A 232 -17.19 17.64 22.61
CA ASN A 232 -16.79 17.73 24.03
C ASN A 232 -15.28 17.85 24.23
N GLY A 233 -14.48 18.16 23.20
CA GLY A 233 -13.04 18.29 23.30
C GLY A 233 -12.30 17.64 22.17
N THR A 234 -11.06 17.27 22.40
CA THR A 234 -10.19 16.62 21.42
C THR A 234 -9.89 15.20 21.86
N SER A 235 -9.91 14.27 20.91
CA SER A 235 -9.51 12.88 21.09
C SER A 235 -8.22 12.60 20.36
N SER A 236 -7.33 11.82 20.98
CA SER A 236 -6.13 11.29 20.32
C SER A 236 -6.49 10.00 19.59
N ILE A 237 -6.03 9.84 18.34
CA ILE A 237 -6.22 8.63 17.55
C ILE A 237 -4.88 8.03 17.20
N SER A 238 -4.76 6.70 17.30
CA SER A 238 -3.65 5.93 16.75
C SER A 238 -4.14 4.79 15.88
N TYR A 239 -3.33 4.44 14.87
CA TYR A 239 -3.60 3.42 13.88
C TYR A 239 -2.41 2.45 13.81
N GLU A 240 -2.68 1.15 13.82
CA GLU A 240 -1.69 0.09 13.71
C GLU A 240 -1.98 -0.75 12.46
N TYR A 241 -0.92 -1.10 11.73
CA TYR A 241 -1.00 -1.84 10.48
C TYR A 241 -0.21 -3.14 10.58
N ASP A 242 -0.64 -4.18 9.87
CA ASP A 242 0.10 -5.41 9.71
C ASP A 242 1.24 -5.28 8.66
N ASP A 243 1.98 -6.36 8.44
CA ASP A 243 3.07 -6.46 7.46
C ASP A 243 2.60 -6.32 6.00
N ARG A 244 1.29 -6.37 5.75
CA ARG A 244 0.63 -6.11 4.45
C ARG A 244 0.04 -4.70 4.36
N ASN A 245 0.38 -3.81 5.30
CA ASN A 245 -0.16 -2.46 5.40
C ASN A 245 -1.69 -2.39 5.52
N ARG A 246 -2.34 -3.41 6.09
CA ARG A 246 -3.77 -3.40 6.40
C ARG A 246 -3.97 -2.88 7.81
N LEU A 247 -4.96 -2.01 8.00
CA LEU A 247 -5.30 -1.49 9.32
C LEU A 247 -5.80 -2.62 10.23
N VAL A 248 -5.05 -2.99 11.27
CA VAL A 248 -5.45 -4.06 12.20
C VAL A 248 -6.01 -3.52 13.51
N ARG A 249 -5.67 -2.28 13.86
CA ARG A 249 -6.18 -1.67 15.10
C ARG A 249 -6.28 -0.15 14.97
N ARG A 250 -7.36 0.39 15.53
CA ARG A 250 -7.56 1.83 15.73
C ARG A 250 -7.88 2.06 17.19
N THR A 251 -7.17 2.98 17.84
CA THR A 251 -7.45 3.39 19.22
C THR A 251 -7.78 4.87 19.24
N LEU A 252 -8.93 5.23 19.83
CA LEU A 252 -9.35 6.61 20.05
C LEU A 252 -9.51 6.82 21.54
N THR A 253 -8.79 7.80 22.09
CA THR A 253 -8.83 8.15 23.52
C THR A 253 -9.35 9.57 23.67
N ASN A 254 -10.49 9.72 24.34
CA ASN A 254 -11.01 11.00 24.75
C ASN A 254 -10.54 11.28 26.17
N GLU A 255 -9.56 12.15 26.32
CA GLU A 255 -8.94 12.47 27.61
C GLU A 255 -9.93 13.10 28.59
N LYS A 256 -10.83 13.96 28.11
CA LYS A 256 -11.81 14.65 28.96
C LYS A 256 -12.89 13.73 29.50
N ALA A 257 -13.35 12.77 28.67
CA ALA A 257 -14.35 11.79 29.08
C ALA A 257 -13.74 10.56 29.75
N ALA A 258 -12.39 10.44 29.78
CA ALA A 258 -11.65 9.27 30.28
C ALA A 258 -12.14 7.95 29.66
N ILE A 259 -12.46 7.99 28.36
CA ILE A 259 -12.98 6.85 27.60
C ILE A 259 -12.01 6.52 26.46
N THR A 260 -11.75 5.23 26.28
CA THR A 260 -10.96 4.71 25.17
C THR A 260 -11.79 3.74 24.34
N TYR A 261 -11.83 3.99 23.02
CA TYR A 261 -12.44 3.10 22.03
C TYR A 261 -11.31 2.35 21.31
N VAL A 262 -11.43 1.04 21.22
CA VAL A 262 -10.49 0.18 20.50
C VAL A 262 -11.25 -0.60 19.45
N ASN A 263 -10.91 -0.38 18.18
CA ASN A 263 -11.39 -1.17 17.04
C ASN A 263 -10.29 -2.13 16.60
N GLU A 264 -10.62 -3.39 16.39
CA GLU A 264 -9.73 -4.43 15.87
C GLU A 264 -10.37 -5.06 14.63
N TYR A 265 -9.55 -5.31 13.58
CA TYR A 265 -10.01 -5.74 12.27
C TYR A 265 -9.39 -7.08 11.89
N ILE A 266 -10.21 -8.00 11.39
CA ILE A 266 -9.80 -9.30 10.84
C ILE A 266 -10.19 -9.34 9.38
N TYR A 267 -9.26 -9.77 8.52
CA TYR A 267 -9.43 -9.79 7.08
C TYR A 267 -9.68 -11.20 6.55
N ASN A 268 -10.45 -11.30 5.45
CA ASN A 268 -10.60 -12.51 4.67
C ASN A 268 -9.44 -12.69 3.66
N GLU A 269 -9.45 -13.78 2.89
CA GLU A 269 -8.42 -14.07 1.86
C GLU A 269 -8.37 -13.04 0.72
N LYS A 270 -9.45 -12.27 0.51
CA LYS A 270 -9.54 -11.18 -0.48
C LYS A 270 -9.07 -9.83 0.05
N ASN A 271 -8.48 -9.78 1.26
CA ASN A 271 -8.08 -8.56 1.95
C ASN A 271 -9.24 -7.60 2.28
N GLU A 272 -10.44 -8.14 2.51
CA GLU A 272 -11.60 -7.38 2.96
C GLU A 272 -11.84 -7.62 4.45
N ILE A 273 -12.34 -6.62 5.18
CA ILE A 273 -12.62 -6.74 6.62
C ILE A 273 -13.75 -7.76 6.84
N LEU A 274 -13.41 -8.97 7.29
CA LEU A 274 -14.38 -10.00 7.62
C LEU A 274 -15.10 -9.70 8.93
N ASN A 275 -14.33 -9.36 9.97
CA ASN A 275 -14.85 -9.02 11.28
C ASN A 275 -14.23 -7.73 11.79
N GLU A 276 -15.04 -6.93 12.46
CA GLU A 276 -14.61 -5.78 13.24
C GLU A 276 -15.10 -5.96 14.67
N SER A 277 -14.23 -5.71 15.65
CA SER A 277 -14.57 -5.69 17.07
C SER A 277 -14.31 -4.31 17.61
N GLN A 278 -15.30 -3.66 18.22
CA GLN A 278 -15.15 -2.40 18.93
C GLN A 278 -15.35 -2.65 20.42
N LYS A 279 -14.41 -2.18 21.24
CA LYS A 279 -14.50 -2.22 22.69
C LYS A 279 -14.37 -0.81 23.28
N VAL A 280 -15.12 -0.54 24.31
CA VAL A 280 -15.14 0.74 25.01
C VAL A 280 -14.65 0.51 26.44
N TYR A 281 -13.63 1.25 26.84
CA TYR A 281 -13.00 1.15 28.16
C TYR A 281 -13.13 2.45 28.93
N ASN A 282 -13.28 2.34 30.27
CA ASN A 282 -13.13 3.47 31.19
C ASN A 282 -11.65 3.73 31.52
N GLU A 283 -11.39 4.71 32.36
CA GLU A 283 -10.05 5.08 32.84
C GLU A 283 -9.35 3.92 33.59
N GLN A 284 -10.09 3.08 34.27
CA GLN A 284 -9.60 1.90 35.01
C GLN A 284 -9.34 0.70 34.06
N LYS A 285 -9.48 0.88 32.72
CA LYS A 285 -9.37 -0.16 31.70
C LYS A 285 -10.39 -1.29 31.84
N GLU A 286 -11.53 -1.04 32.47
CA GLU A 286 -12.64 -1.97 32.48
C GLU A 286 -13.44 -1.84 31.19
N CYS A 287 -13.79 -2.96 30.57
CA CYS A 287 -14.62 -2.97 29.36
C CYS A 287 -16.07 -2.68 29.73
N LEU A 288 -16.58 -1.55 29.25
CA LEU A 288 -17.97 -1.13 29.49
C LEU A 288 -18.95 -1.75 28.48
N MET A 289 -18.50 -1.86 27.23
CA MET A 289 -19.31 -2.33 26.11
C MET A 289 -18.41 -2.92 25.04
N SER A 290 -18.89 -3.93 24.34
CA SER A 290 -18.28 -4.37 23.10
C SER A 290 -19.31 -4.56 21.98
N VAL A 291 -18.89 -4.33 20.76
CA VAL A 291 -19.68 -4.52 19.55
C VAL A 291 -18.88 -5.38 18.60
N ASN A 292 -19.45 -6.49 18.15
CA ASN A 292 -18.85 -7.33 17.13
C ASN A 292 -19.64 -7.20 15.84
N MET A 293 -18.94 -6.92 14.75
CA MET A 293 -19.53 -6.74 13.42
C MET A 293 -18.94 -7.77 12.47
N ARG A 294 -19.80 -8.50 11.77
CA ARG A 294 -19.39 -9.44 10.73
C ARG A 294 -19.91 -8.96 9.38
N ASN A 295 -19.00 -8.86 8.43
CA ASN A 295 -19.30 -8.41 7.08
C ASN A 295 -19.48 -9.59 6.12
N GLU A 296 -20.45 -9.45 5.20
CA GLU A 296 -20.65 -10.32 4.05
C GLU A 296 -20.84 -9.44 2.81
N TYR A 297 -19.80 -9.35 1.98
CA TYR A 297 -19.81 -8.50 0.80
C TYR A 297 -20.49 -9.20 -0.37
N THR A 298 -21.57 -8.61 -0.88
CA THR A 298 -22.42 -9.22 -1.90
C THR A 298 -22.30 -8.57 -3.28
N ALA A 299 -21.67 -7.39 -3.38
CA ALA A 299 -21.36 -6.74 -4.64
C ALA A 299 -20.10 -5.88 -4.52
N HIS A 300 -19.37 -5.76 -5.63
CA HIS A 300 -18.16 -4.97 -5.79
C HIS A 300 -18.23 -4.14 -7.07
N ASP A 301 -17.42 -3.08 -7.16
CA ASP A 301 -17.13 -2.36 -8.40
C ASP A 301 -15.94 -3.00 -9.14
N ASP A 302 -15.55 -2.38 -10.26
CA ASP A 302 -14.46 -2.87 -11.13
C ASP A 302 -13.08 -2.75 -10.44
N ASP A 303 -12.91 -1.84 -9.47
CA ASP A 303 -11.69 -1.67 -8.66
C ASP A 303 -11.63 -2.64 -7.48
N GLY A 304 -12.64 -3.49 -7.32
CA GLY A 304 -12.74 -4.48 -6.26
C GLY A 304 -13.09 -3.89 -4.89
N ASN A 305 -13.68 -2.69 -4.86
CA ASN A 305 -14.27 -2.11 -3.66
C ASN A 305 -15.70 -2.60 -3.50
N TRP A 306 -16.09 -2.98 -2.28
CA TRP A 306 -17.44 -3.42 -2.06
C TRP A 306 -18.46 -2.27 -2.23
N THR A 307 -19.55 -2.58 -2.92
CA THR A 307 -20.68 -1.66 -3.14
C THR A 307 -21.93 -2.06 -2.38
N ARG A 308 -22.00 -3.32 -1.92
CA ARG A 308 -23.07 -3.82 -1.06
C ARG A 308 -22.52 -4.80 -0.02
N ASN A 309 -22.88 -4.58 1.23
CA ASN A 309 -22.46 -5.35 2.39
C ASN A 309 -23.66 -5.73 3.25
N GLN A 310 -23.76 -6.99 3.66
CA GLN A 310 -24.65 -7.42 4.74
C GLN A 310 -23.83 -7.45 6.03
N LEU A 311 -24.24 -6.64 6.99
CA LEU A 311 -23.55 -6.45 8.25
C LEU A 311 -24.37 -7.05 9.39
N ASN A 312 -23.84 -8.05 10.07
CA ASN A 312 -24.39 -8.56 11.31
C ASN A 312 -23.68 -7.87 12.48
N ILE A 313 -24.44 -7.23 13.36
CA ILE A 313 -23.94 -6.47 14.51
C ILE A 313 -24.47 -7.14 15.78
N VAL A 314 -23.56 -7.46 16.71
CA VAL A 314 -23.88 -8.03 18.02
C VAL A 314 -23.31 -7.12 19.10
N TYR A 315 -24.16 -6.65 19.97
CA TYR A 315 -23.83 -5.79 21.11
C TYR A 315 -23.71 -6.63 22.38
N TRP A 316 -22.70 -6.31 23.18
CA TRP A 316 -22.45 -6.92 24.47
C TRP A 316 -22.29 -5.83 25.55
N GLU A 317 -22.96 -5.97 26.63
CA GLU A 317 -22.84 -5.13 27.82
C GLU A 317 -22.51 -6.00 29.03
N LYS A 318 -21.38 -5.73 29.69
CA LYS A 318 -20.90 -6.50 30.85
C LYS A 318 -20.94 -8.01 30.62
N ASP A 319 -20.36 -8.46 29.49
CA ASP A 319 -20.28 -9.87 29.08
C ASP A 319 -21.61 -10.58 28.77
N ALA A 320 -22.74 -9.86 28.78
CA ALA A 320 -24.03 -10.37 28.34
C ALA A 320 -24.41 -9.82 26.97
N GLN A 321 -24.83 -10.67 26.05
CA GLN A 321 -25.37 -10.22 24.77
C GLN A 321 -26.66 -9.44 25.02
N SER A 322 -26.66 -8.14 24.63
CA SER A 322 -27.79 -7.25 24.82
C SER A 322 -28.69 -7.17 23.57
N GLN A 323 -28.09 -7.17 22.39
CA GLN A 323 -28.83 -7.00 21.13
C GLN A 323 -28.07 -7.59 19.95
N SER A 324 -28.81 -8.04 18.91
CA SER A 324 -28.26 -8.39 17.59
C SER A 324 -29.12 -7.77 16.50
N THR A 325 -28.50 -7.28 15.44
CA THR A 325 -29.20 -6.71 14.28
C THR A 325 -28.45 -7.01 12.98
N ASN A 326 -29.23 -7.11 11.89
CA ASN A 326 -28.70 -7.24 10.54
C ASN A 326 -29.00 -5.97 9.74
N VAL A 327 -28.01 -5.47 9.03
CA VAL A 327 -28.11 -4.23 8.28
C VAL A 327 -27.54 -4.44 6.88
N VAL A 328 -28.17 -3.85 5.87
CA VAL A 328 -27.62 -3.79 4.53
C VAL A 328 -27.03 -2.38 4.32
N GLN A 329 -25.74 -2.33 4.08
CA GLN A 329 -25.05 -1.11 3.71
C GLN A 329 -24.80 -1.09 2.21
N THR A 330 -24.78 0.11 1.61
CA THR A 330 -24.36 0.31 0.23
C THR A 330 -23.35 1.43 0.14
N ARG A 331 -22.45 1.33 -0.83
CA ARG A 331 -21.48 2.38 -1.17
C ARG A 331 -21.66 2.85 -2.60
N LYS A 332 -21.49 4.16 -2.81
CA LYS A 332 -21.24 4.79 -4.11
C LYS A 332 -19.87 5.40 -4.04
N ILE A 333 -18.98 5.00 -4.96
CA ILE A 333 -17.59 5.42 -4.98
C ILE A 333 -17.35 6.17 -6.28
N ARG A 334 -16.64 7.28 -6.18
CA ARG A 334 -16.15 8.06 -7.31
C ARG A 334 -14.64 8.13 -7.23
N TYR A 335 -14.00 7.95 -8.36
CA TYR A 335 -12.55 7.98 -8.50
C TYR A 335 -12.12 9.28 -9.16
N TRP A 336 -10.86 9.67 -8.92
CA TRP A 336 -10.24 10.71 -9.71
C TRP A 336 -10.03 10.18 -11.12
N ASP A 337 -10.39 10.97 -12.13
CA ASP A 337 -10.08 10.68 -13.52
C ASP A 337 -8.55 10.62 -13.71
N GLU A 338 -8.09 9.63 -14.48
CA GLU A 338 -6.68 9.45 -14.84
C GLU A 338 -6.17 10.55 -15.77
#